data_489b2405fcdfe50cda6f649872b4d93d
#
_entry.id   489b2405fcdfe50cda6f649872b4d93d
#
_cell.length_a   1.000
_cell.length_b   1.000
_cell.length_c   1.000
_cell.angle_alpha   90.00
_cell.angle_beta   90.00
_cell.angle_gamma   90.00
#
_symmetry.space_group_name_H-M   'P 1'
#
loop_
_entity.id
_entity.type
_entity.pdbx_description
1 polymer ?
#
loop_
_entity_poly.entity_id
_entity_poly.type
_entity_poly.pdbx_seq_one_letter_code
_entity_poly.pdbx_strand_id
1 'polypeptide(L)'
;CVMTAWSALAQNFVWNIGYDFIGDNREFTTYYGFPETILGSRLSGTIGYQIDSIQSIHGGGSYMVEHGEKMFAHTPVLSIYYQYKTPWIHFQLCSFPIEKNTFANVLYTDSLLYYRPNYQGARAVFSHKYGEQTLLFDWHTQVNAGYCEKFITGFSGKTQLWNIFLTDMFYYRHHAEGNRG
;
A
#
# COMPACT_ATOMS: atom_id res chain seq x y z
N CYS A 1 -6.19 4.42 15.79
CA CYS A 1 -5.21 4.99 14.84
C CYS A 1 -5.74 6.34 14.34
N VAL A 2 -5.10 7.44 14.68
CA VAL A 2 -5.47 8.78 14.20
C VAL A 2 -4.51 9.13 13.07
N MET A 3 -5.00 9.21 11.85
CA MET A 3 -4.25 9.76 10.72
C MET A 3 -4.60 11.23 10.53
N THR A 4 -3.62 12.10 10.61
CA THR A 4 -3.73 13.49 10.16
C THR A 4 -2.92 13.63 8.88
N ALA A 5 -3.59 13.76 7.73
CA ALA A 5 -2.95 14.08 6.46
C ALA A 5 -3.15 15.58 6.18
N TRP A 6 -2.08 16.30 5.91
CA TRP A 6 -2.10 17.71 5.53
C TRP A 6 -1.62 17.81 4.09
N SER A 7 -2.44 18.41 3.23
CA SER A 7 -2.11 18.67 1.84
C SER A 7 -2.15 20.17 1.57
N ALA A 8 -1.12 20.68 0.91
CA ALA A 8 -1.11 22.07 0.44
C ALA A 8 -0.69 22.12 -1.02
N LEU A 9 -1.29 23.04 -1.76
CA LEU A 9 -1.03 23.30 -3.15
C LEU A 9 -0.24 24.61 -3.28
N ALA A 10 0.93 24.55 -3.91
CA ALA A 10 1.71 25.72 -4.32
C ALA A 10 1.90 25.64 -5.84
N GLN A 11 0.99 26.21 -6.61
CA GLN A 11 0.93 26.19 -8.07
C GLN A 11 1.04 24.79 -8.68
N ASN A 12 2.25 24.25 -8.90
CA ASN A 12 2.47 22.93 -9.50
C ASN A 12 3.01 21.89 -8.51
N PHE A 13 3.15 22.23 -7.24
CA PHE A 13 3.63 21.31 -6.22
C PHE A 13 2.53 20.90 -5.27
N VAL A 14 2.46 19.59 -4.99
CA VAL A 14 1.59 18.99 -3.99
C VAL A 14 2.49 18.31 -2.97
N TRP A 15 2.24 18.50 -1.69
CA TRP A 15 2.94 17.77 -0.65
C TRP A 15 1.96 17.10 0.32
N ASN A 16 2.39 16.00 0.85
CA ASN A 16 1.64 15.22 1.84
C ASN A 16 2.58 14.81 2.97
N ILE A 17 2.14 14.98 4.20
CA ILE A 17 2.83 14.48 5.40
C ILE A 17 1.83 13.63 6.17
N GLY A 18 2.23 12.41 6.52
CA GLY A 18 1.44 11.47 7.29
C GLY A 18 2.19 11.03 8.55
N TYR A 19 1.44 10.83 9.63
CA TYR A 19 1.92 10.22 10.84
C TYR A 19 0.96 9.11 11.26
N ASP A 20 1.49 7.90 11.44
CA ASP A 20 0.76 6.75 11.92
C ASP A 20 1.35 6.30 13.26
N PHE A 21 0.50 6.13 14.27
CA PHE A 21 0.85 5.41 15.48
C PHE A 21 0.28 3.99 15.39
N ILE A 22 1.11 3.02 15.69
CA ILE A 22 0.82 1.60 15.54
C ILE A 22 0.93 0.95 16.91
N GLY A 23 -0.14 0.33 17.36
CA GLY A 23 -0.15 -0.52 18.55
C GLY A 23 -0.86 -1.82 18.21
N ASP A 24 -0.16 -2.93 18.27
CA ASP A 24 -0.70 -4.26 18.00
C ASP A 24 -0.12 -5.23 19.04
N ASN A 25 -1.00 -5.86 19.82
CA ASN A 25 -0.61 -6.89 20.78
C ASN A 25 -1.31 -8.18 20.38
N ARG A 26 -0.53 -9.15 19.93
CA ARG A 26 -1.01 -10.46 19.49
C ARG A 26 -0.54 -11.52 20.46
N GLU A 27 -1.47 -12.03 21.23
CA GLU A 27 -1.25 -13.18 22.09
C GLU A 27 -1.80 -14.43 21.40
N PHE A 28 -0.91 -15.28 20.93
CA PHE A 28 -1.29 -16.57 20.37
C PHE A 28 -1.05 -17.68 21.40
N THR A 29 -2.08 -18.45 21.68
CA THR A 29 -2.01 -19.65 22.53
C THR A 29 -1.74 -20.93 21.73
N THR A 30 -1.49 -20.81 20.42
CA THR A 30 -1.29 -21.95 19.52
C THR A 30 0.16 -22.12 19.13
N TYR A 31 0.56 -23.36 18.88
CA TYR A 31 1.93 -23.73 18.47
C TYR A 31 2.42 -23.03 17.17
N TYR A 32 1.48 -22.54 16.35
CA TYR A 32 1.76 -21.92 15.05
C TYR A 32 1.77 -20.39 15.07
N GLY A 33 1.49 -19.77 16.20
CA GLY A 33 1.46 -18.32 16.35
C GLY A 33 2.56 -17.86 17.30
N PHE A 34 3.39 -16.91 16.87
CA PHE A 34 4.35 -16.24 17.75
C PHE A 34 3.66 -15.04 18.38
N PRO A 35 3.64 -14.91 19.72
CA PRO A 35 3.19 -13.69 20.38
C PRO A 35 4.12 -12.55 19.96
N GLU A 36 3.54 -11.48 19.48
CA GLU A 36 4.27 -10.30 19.04
C GLU A 36 3.53 -9.05 19.52
N THR A 37 4.24 -8.16 20.17
CA THR A 37 3.76 -6.82 20.51
C THR A 37 4.52 -5.82 19.68
N ILE A 38 3.81 -5.11 18.81
CA ILE A 38 4.35 -4.03 18.01
C ILE A 38 3.83 -2.73 18.56
N LEU A 39 4.73 -1.85 18.99
CA LEU A 39 4.42 -0.48 19.35
C LEU A 39 5.35 0.44 18.58
N GLY A 40 4.80 1.18 17.62
CA GLY A 40 5.64 1.94 16.71
C GLY A 40 4.98 3.21 16.20
N SER A 41 5.80 4.03 15.57
CA SER A 41 5.40 5.27 14.92
C SER A 41 6.00 5.32 13.51
N ARG A 42 5.19 5.71 12.53
CA ARG A 42 5.66 5.93 11.16
C ARG A 42 5.43 7.38 10.79
N LEU A 43 6.50 8.02 10.32
CA LEU A 43 6.44 9.31 9.64
C LEU A 43 6.55 9.06 8.14
N SER A 44 5.68 9.67 7.35
CA SER A 44 5.70 9.60 5.89
C SER A 44 5.61 10.99 5.29
N GLY A 45 6.24 11.18 4.13
CA GLY A 45 6.17 12.43 3.39
C GLY A 45 6.36 12.21 1.90
N THR A 46 5.58 12.90 1.08
CA THR A 46 5.74 12.93 -0.38
C THR A 46 5.60 14.34 -0.91
N ILE A 47 6.38 14.64 -1.94
CA ILE A 47 6.28 15.85 -2.75
C ILE A 47 5.93 15.42 -4.16
N GLY A 48 4.89 16.00 -4.74
CA GLY A 48 4.46 15.76 -6.11
C GLY A 48 4.64 17.01 -6.96
N TYR A 49 4.97 16.80 -8.22
CA TYR A 49 4.95 17.84 -9.25
C TYR A 49 3.83 17.53 -10.24
N GLN A 50 2.89 18.46 -10.39
CA GLN A 50 1.81 18.36 -11.36
C GLN A 50 2.32 18.80 -12.74
N ILE A 51 2.35 17.86 -13.69
CA ILE A 51 2.70 18.11 -15.08
C ILE A 51 1.56 18.86 -15.77
N ASP A 52 0.34 18.40 -15.50
CA ASP A 52 -0.91 19.03 -15.96
C ASP A 52 -2.07 18.71 -14.95
N SER A 53 -3.29 18.99 -15.33
CA SER A 53 -4.49 18.80 -14.48
C SER A 53 -4.80 17.34 -14.16
N ILE A 54 -4.20 16.37 -14.87
CA ILE A 54 -4.49 14.94 -14.75
C ILE A 54 -3.26 14.09 -14.46
N GLN A 55 -2.05 14.63 -14.63
CA GLN A 55 -0.80 13.89 -14.50
C GLN A 55 0.13 14.52 -13.46
N SER A 56 0.75 13.66 -12.65
CA SER A 56 1.73 14.09 -11.65
C SER A 56 2.78 13.00 -11.39
N ILE A 57 3.94 13.44 -10.94
CA ILE A 57 5.01 12.56 -10.47
C ILE A 57 5.25 12.90 -9.00
N HIS A 58 5.40 11.86 -8.18
CA HIS A 58 5.58 11.98 -6.75
C HIS A 58 6.86 11.32 -6.30
N GLY A 59 7.56 11.95 -5.35
CA GLY A 59 8.74 11.41 -4.68
C GLY A 59 8.67 11.62 -3.19
N GLY A 60 9.16 10.67 -2.41
CA GLY A 60 9.17 10.77 -0.96
C GLY A 60 9.50 9.46 -0.28
N GLY A 61 9.01 9.26 0.91
CA GLY A 61 9.21 8.01 1.64
C GLY A 61 8.58 8.01 3.01
N SER A 62 8.80 6.92 3.70
CA SER A 62 8.37 6.75 5.09
C SER A 62 9.45 6.08 5.92
N TYR A 63 9.45 6.39 7.20
CA TYR A 63 10.32 5.78 8.19
C TYR A 63 9.51 5.33 9.40
N MET A 64 9.76 4.11 9.86
CA MET A 64 9.13 3.51 11.03
C MET A 64 10.13 3.40 12.16
N VAL A 65 9.70 3.78 13.35
CA VAL A 65 10.41 3.58 14.61
C VAL A 65 9.57 2.67 15.49
N GLU A 66 10.10 1.52 15.86
CA GLU A 66 9.51 0.66 16.89
C GLU A 66 10.02 1.06 18.26
N HIS A 67 9.08 1.25 19.20
CA HIS A 67 9.42 1.57 20.57
C HIS A 67 9.93 0.31 21.29
N GLY A 68 11.10 0.41 21.89
CA GLY A 68 11.79 -0.73 22.52
C GLY A 68 12.94 -1.30 21.67
N GLU A 69 13.00 -0.97 20.38
CA GLU A 69 14.12 -1.28 19.51
C GLU A 69 15.10 -0.11 19.33
N LYS A 70 16.20 -0.35 18.60
CA LYS A 70 17.12 0.74 18.22
C LYS A 70 16.45 1.68 17.26
N MET A 71 16.63 2.99 17.48
CA MET A 71 15.96 4.06 16.72
C MET A 71 16.11 3.94 15.19
N PHE A 72 17.18 3.37 14.68
CA PHE A 72 17.44 3.19 13.24
C PHE A 72 17.54 1.71 12.84
N ALA A 73 16.69 0.86 13.44
CA ALA A 73 16.66 -0.57 13.12
C ALA A 73 16.04 -0.84 11.74
N HIS A 74 15.08 -0.02 11.31
CA HIS A 74 14.36 -0.22 10.06
C HIS A 74 14.97 0.57 8.91
N THR A 75 14.83 0.03 7.71
CA THR A 75 15.21 0.72 6.47
C THR A 75 14.11 1.68 6.04
N PRO A 76 14.42 2.92 5.66
CA PRO A 76 13.45 3.82 5.07
C PRO A 76 12.82 3.23 3.81
N VAL A 77 11.51 3.38 3.66
CA VAL A 77 10.78 2.93 2.47
C VAL A 77 10.60 4.10 1.52
N LEU A 78 11.17 3.97 0.33
CA LEU A 78 11.10 4.99 -0.71
C LEU A 78 9.78 4.90 -1.48
N SER A 79 9.17 6.05 -1.74
CA SER A 79 7.98 6.20 -2.59
C SER A 79 8.37 7.03 -3.81
N ILE A 80 8.30 6.45 -5.01
CA ILE A 80 8.47 7.15 -6.27
C ILE A 80 7.42 6.60 -7.22
N TYR A 81 6.50 7.45 -7.67
CA TYR A 81 5.43 7.00 -8.54
C TYR A 81 4.90 8.08 -9.47
N TYR A 82 4.43 7.63 -10.61
CA TYR A 82 3.62 8.40 -11.53
C TYR A 82 2.14 8.20 -11.20
N GLN A 83 1.35 9.26 -11.34
CA GLN A 83 -0.10 9.24 -11.16
C GLN A 83 -0.78 9.90 -12.35
N TYR A 84 -1.81 9.22 -12.86
CA TYR A 84 -2.77 9.74 -13.83
C TYR A 84 -4.16 9.68 -13.22
N LYS A 85 -4.85 10.82 -13.12
CA LYS A 85 -6.13 10.90 -12.41
C LYS A 85 -7.13 11.74 -13.20
N THR A 86 -8.22 11.08 -13.59
CA THR A 86 -9.42 11.69 -14.17
C THR A 86 -10.63 11.36 -13.29
N PRO A 87 -11.84 11.90 -13.55
CA PRO A 87 -13.05 11.50 -12.83
C PRO A 87 -13.40 10.00 -12.96
N TRP A 88 -12.90 9.32 -13.99
CA TRP A 88 -13.25 7.94 -14.33
C TRP A 88 -12.14 6.94 -14.07
N ILE A 89 -10.89 7.38 -14.09
CA ILE A 89 -9.72 6.53 -13.97
C ILE A 89 -8.70 7.19 -13.04
N HIS A 90 -8.23 6.42 -12.06
CA HIS A 90 -7.07 6.74 -11.25
C HIS A 90 -6.02 5.64 -11.43
N PHE A 91 -4.94 5.96 -12.12
CA PHE A 91 -3.82 5.02 -12.38
C PHE A 91 -2.58 5.46 -11.63
N GLN A 92 -1.88 4.50 -11.03
CA GLN A 92 -0.60 4.71 -10.34
C GLN A 92 0.40 3.64 -10.77
N LEU A 93 1.67 4.03 -10.90
CA LEU A 93 2.75 3.15 -11.36
C LEU A 93 4.02 3.38 -10.53
N CYS A 94 4.76 2.34 -10.25
CA CYS A 94 5.99 2.19 -9.48
C CYS A 94 5.77 1.95 -7.98
N SER A 95 6.38 2.74 -7.08
CA SER A 95 6.29 2.53 -5.63
C SER A 95 5.40 3.61 -5.00
N PHE A 96 4.15 3.27 -4.68
CA PHE A 96 3.13 4.18 -4.15
C PHE A 96 2.47 3.64 -2.88
N PRO A 97 1.99 4.52 -1.98
CA PRO A 97 1.40 4.12 -0.71
C PRO A 97 0.19 3.18 -0.87
N ILE A 98 0.10 2.18 0.01
CA ILE A 98 -1.04 1.28 0.08
C ILE A 98 -2.24 2.03 0.67
N GLU A 99 -3.34 2.05 -0.07
CA GLU A 99 -4.62 2.52 0.45
C GLU A 99 -5.32 1.39 1.21
N LYS A 100 -5.67 1.66 2.46
CA LYS A 100 -6.39 0.69 3.31
C LYS A 100 -7.73 0.32 2.68
N ASN A 101 -8.13 -0.93 2.87
CA ASN A 101 -9.41 -1.49 2.40
C ASN A 101 -9.59 -1.66 0.88
N THR A 102 -8.54 -1.57 0.08
CA THR A 102 -8.61 -1.91 -1.35
C THR A 102 -8.80 -3.41 -1.55
N PHE A 103 -8.11 -4.23 -0.76
CA PHE A 103 -8.21 -5.69 -0.76
C PHE A 103 -8.45 -6.22 0.65
N ALA A 104 -8.93 -7.44 0.76
CA ALA A 104 -9.18 -8.07 2.06
C ALA A 104 -7.90 -8.20 2.90
N ASN A 105 -8.04 -8.09 4.22
CA ASN A 105 -6.94 -8.18 5.18
C ASN A 105 -6.17 -9.51 5.12
N VAL A 106 -6.75 -10.54 4.51
CA VAL A 106 -6.05 -11.83 4.29
C VAL A 106 -4.86 -11.69 3.34
N LEU A 107 -4.87 -10.69 2.44
CA LEU A 107 -3.78 -10.41 1.51
C LEU A 107 -2.82 -9.36 2.05
N TYR A 108 -3.36 -8.37 2.74
CA TYR A 108 -2.64 -7.23 3.30
C TYR A 108 -2.96 -7.12 4.78
N THR A 109 -2.33 -7.99 5.57
CA THR A 109 -2.46 -7.96 7.03
C THR A 109 -1.86 -6.68 7.60
N ASP A 110 -2.33 -6.23 8.76
CA ASP A 110 -1.81 -5.03 9.40
C ASP A 110 -0.30 -5.11 9.61
N SER A 111 0.24 -6.27 10.02
CA SER A 111 1.70 -6.46 10.15
C SER A 111 2.44 -6.30 8.81
N LEU A 112 1.88 -6.80 7.70
CA LEU A 112 2.49 -6.58 6.39
C LEU A 112 2.52 -5.08 6.05
N LEU A 113 1.43 -4.36 6.33
CA LEU A 113 1.34 -2.91 6.10
C LEU A 113 2.32 -2.10 6.97
N TYR A 114 2.72 -2.62 8.14
CA TYR A 114 3.71 -1.95 8.97
C TYR A 114 5.08 -1.95 8.31
N TYR A 115 5.52 -3.10 7.82
CA TYR A 115 6.86 -3.25 7.23
C TYR A 115 6.90 -2.90 5.74
N ARG A 116 5.76 -2.97 5.06
CA ARG A 116 5.63 -2.73 3.61
C ARG A 116 4.45 -1.80 3.32
N PRO A 117 4.62 -0.49 3.55
CA PRO A 117 3.54 0.49 3.39
C PRO A 117 3.21 0.84 1.93
N ASN A 118 4.01 0.36 0.97
CA ASN A 118 3.87 0.67 -0.46
C ASN A 118 3.54 -0.56 -1.29
N TYR A 119 2.67 -0.37 -2.29
CA TYR A 119 2.65 -1.23 -3.47
C TYR A 119 3.90 -0.99 -4.30
N GLN A 120 4.38 -2.04 -4.97
CA GLN A 120 5.48 -1.95 -5.94
C GLN A 120 5.00 -2.52 -7.27
N GLY A 121 4.43 -1.68 -8.12
CA GLY A 121 3.85 -2.14 -9.37
C GLY A 121 2.90 -1.15 -10.00
N ALA A 122 1.67 -1.58 -10.29
CA ALA A 122 0.66 -0.77 -10.93
C ALA A 122 -0.72 -0.96 -10.30
N ARG A 123 -1.48 0.13 -10.19
CA ARG A 123 -2.88 0.12 -9.78
C ARG A 123 -3.70 0.96 -10.74
N ALA A 124 -4.86 0.46 -11.14
CA ALA A 124 -5.85 1.20 -11.88
C ALA A 124 -7.20 1.09 -11.19
N VAL A 125 -7.80 2.23 -10.87
CA VAL A 125 -9.14 2.34 -10.29
C VAL A 125 -10.05 2.94 -11.33
N PHE A 126 -11.13 2.23 -11.64
CA PHE A 126 -12.17 2.66 -12.59
C PHE A 126 -13.41 3.04 -11.80
N SER A 127 -13.74 4.33 -11.83
CA SER A 127 -14.91 4.87 -11.14
C SER A 127 -16.04 5.11 -12.14
N HIS A 128 -17.23 4.66 -11.80
CA HIS A 128 -18.42 4.87 -12.61
C HIS A 128 -19.64 5.13 -11.71
N LYS A 129 -20.75 5.56 -12.30
CA LYS A 129 -21.96 5.97 -11.55
C LYS A 129 -22.54 4.89 -10.62
N TYR A 130 -22.19 3.64 -10.82
CA TYR A 130 -22.68 2.52 -10.01
C TYR A 130 -21.64 1.99 -9.01
N GLY A 131 -20.41 2.51 -9.02
CA GLY A 131 -19.37 2.05 -8.10
C GLY A 131 -17.96 2.19 -8.64
N GLU A 132 -17.09 1.36 -8.12
CA GLU A 132 -15.65 1.43 -8.37
C GLU A 132 -15.08 0.02 -8.55
N GLN A 133 -14.15 -0.12 -9.49
CA GLN A 133 -13.42 -1.34 -9.77
C GLN A 133 -11.92 -1.08 -9.77
N THR A 134 -11.16 -1.88 -9.05
CA THR A 134 -9.71 -1.75 -8.89
C THR A 134 -8.99 -2.95 -9.50
N LEU A 135 -8.00 -2.68 -10.33
CA LEU A 135 -6.99 -3.65 -10.76
C LEU A 135 -5.67 -3.33 -10.05
N LEU A 136 -4.99 -4.36 -9.56
CA LEU A 136 -3.70 -4.24 -8.89
C LEU A 136 -2.73 -5.28 -9.43
N PHE A 137 -1.49 -4.85 -9.67
CA PHE A 137 -0.31 -5.69 -9.74
C PHE A 137 0.70 -5.21 -8.72
N ASP A 138 1.12 -6.08 -7.81
CA ASP A 138 2.03 -5.76 -6.71
C ASP A 138 3.17 -6.78 -6.62
N TRP A 139 4.38 -6.34 -6.88
CA TRP A 139 5.59 -7.16 -6.86
C TRP A 139 6.20 -7.19 -5.47
N HIS A 140 6.20 -8.35 -4.83
CA HIS A 140 6.66 -8.49 -3.47
C HIS A 140 8.16 -8.79 -3.37
N THR A 141 8.68 -9.66 -4.23
CA THR A 141 10.07 -10.11 -4.16
C THR A 141 10.56 -10.47 -5.56
N GLN A 142 11.75 -10.00 -5.92
CA GLN A 142 12.45 -10.43 -7.13
C GLN A 142 13.20 -11.75 -6.86
N VAL A 143 13.47 -12.51 -7.93
CA VAL A 143 14.38 -13.65 -7.87
C VAL A 143 15.78 -13.15 -7.55
N ASN A 144 16.32 -13.65 -6.46
CA ASN A 144 17.70 -13.39 -6.05
C ASN A 144 18.23 -14.62 -5.32
N ALA A 145 19.56 -14.70 -5.06
CA ALA A 145 20.15 -15.78 -4.31
C ALA A 145 19.46 -15.95 -2.94
N GLY A 146 18.66 -17.01 -2.80
CA GLY A 146 17.89 -17.33 -1.59
C GLY A 146 16.47 -16.79 -1.52
N TYR A 147 15.99 -16.03 -2.52
CA TYR A 147 14.61 -15.51 -2.58
C TYR A 147 13.90 -15.95 -3.85
N CYS A 148 12.65 -16.38 -3.69
CA CYS A 148 11.76 -16.71 -4.80
C CYS A 148 10.99 -15.48 -5.24
N GLU A 149 10.63 -15.44 -6.52
CA GLU A 149 9.74 -14.43 -7.05
C GLU A 149 8.36 -14.52 -6.40
N LYS A 150 7.83 -13.39 -5.98
CA LYS A 150 6.47 -13.28 -5.42
C LYS A 150 5.80 -12.01 -5.95
N PHE A 151 4.60 -12.16 -6.47
CA PHE A 151 3.73 -11.04 -6.80
C PHE A 151 2.25 -11.39 -6.57
N ILE A 152 1.42 -10.37 -6.46
CA ILE A 152 -0.02 -10.48 -6.40
C ILE A 152 -0.60 -9.69 -7.56
N THR A 153 -1.52 -10.32 -8.29
CA THR A 153 -2.42 -9.62 -9.22
C THR A 153 -3.83 -9.73 -8.66
N GLY A 154 -4.52 -8.62 -8.55
CA GLY A 154 -5.82 -8.57 -7.93
C GLY A 154 -6.82 -7.71 -8.69
N PHE A 155 -8.08 -8.07 -8.55
CA PHE A 155 -9.24 -7.31 -8.97
C PHE A 155 -10.17 -7.22 -7.77
N SER A 156 -10.65 -6.03 -7.45
CA SER A 156 -11.68 -5.87 -6.43
C SER A 156 -12.61 -4.72 -6.78
N GLY A 157 -13.86 -4.82 -6.36
CA GLY A 157 -14.81 -3.78 -6.64
C GLY A 157 -16.01 -3.72 -5.71
N LYS A 158 -16.70 -2.59 -5.82
CA LYS A 158 -17.97 -2.34 -5.17
C LYS A 158 -18.91 -1.76 -6.20
N THR A 159 -20.05 -2.40 -6.39
CA THR A 159 -21.08 -1.96 -7.33
C THR A 159 -22.41 -1.82 -6.58
N GLN A 160 -23.07 -0.70 -6.77
CA GLN A 160 -24.42 -0.46 -6.25
C GLN A 160 -25.42 -0.45 -7.40
N LEU A 161 -26.37 -1.38 -7.37
CA LEU A 161 -27.50 -1.43 -8.28
C LEU A 161 -28.79 -1.31 -7.45
N TRP A 162 -29.51 -0.19 -7.61
CA TRP A 162 -30.65 0.16 -6.76
C TRP A 162 -30.29 0.14 -5.27
N ASN A 163 -30.89 -0.75 -4.50
CA ASN A 163 -30.63 -0.94 -3.07
C ASN A 163 -29.73 -2.16 -2.77
N ILE A 164 -29.11 -2.74 -3.80
CA ILE A 164 -28.22 -3.92 -3.66
C ILE A 164 -26.78 -3.45 -3.79
N PHE A 165 -25.95 -3.82 -2.80
CA PHE A 165 -24.50 -3.65 -2.82
C PHE A 165 -23.86 -4.97 -3.19
N LEU A 166 -23.09 -4.98 -4.26
CA LEU A 166 -22.26 -6.10 -4.67
C LEU A 166 -20.81 -5.74 -4.40
N THR A 167 -20.11 -6.63 -3.70
CA THR A 167 -18.67 -6.54 -3.52
C THR A 167 -18.06 -7.77 -4.15
N ASP A 168 -17.11 -7.56 -5.03
CA ASP A 168 -16.37 -8.62 -5.68
C ASP A 168 -14.88 -8.53 -5.37
N MET A 169 -14.20 -9.65 -5.39
CA MET A 169 -12.76 -9.72 -5.27
C MET A 169 -12.24 -10.99 -5.91
N PHE A 170 -11.23 -10.83 -6.75
CA PHE A 170 -10.43 -11.92 -7.29
C PHE A 170 -8.96 -11.57 -7.13
N TYR A 171 -8.13 -12.57 -6.81
CA TYR A 171 -6.69 -12.38 -6.75
C TYR A 171 -5.95 -13.63 -7.20
N TYR A 172 -4.78 -13.41 -7.75
CA TYR A 172 -3.80 -14.44 -8.08
C TYR A 172 -2.49 -14.11 -7.35
N ARG A 173 -2.02 -15.05 -6.53
CA ARG A 173 -0.74 -14.93 -5.84
C ARG A 173 0.26 -15.89 -6.47
N HIS A 174 1.30 -15.34 -7.08
CA HIS A 174 2.42 -16.10 -7.58
C HIS A 174 3.49 -16.25 -6.51
N HIS A 175 3.97 -17.49 -6.34
CA HIS A 175 5.09 -17.81 -5.47
C HIS A 175 5.92 -18.88 -6.17
N ALA A 176 6.97 -18.47 -6.89
CA ALA A 176 7.91 -19.42 -7.48
C ALA A 176 8.74 -20.08 -6.39
N GLU A 177 8.86 -21.40 -6.42
CA GLU A 177 9.88 -22.10 -5.61
C GLU A 177 11.25 -21.77 -6.20
N GLY A 178 12.17 -21.27 -5.35
CA GLY A 178 13.55 -21.09 -5.75
C GLY A 178 14.17 -22.44 -6.07
N ASN A 179 14.82 -22.54 -7.21
CA ASN A 179 15.70 -23.66 -7.49
C ASN A 179 16.74 -23.71 -6.37
N ARG A 180 16.67 -24.71 -5.53
CA ARG A 180 17.74 -25.05 -4.61
C ARG A 180 18.85 -25.69 -5.46
N GLY A 181 19.69 -24.82 -6.04
CA GLY A 181 20.95 -25.26 -6.61
C GLY A 181 21.91 -25.70 -5.51
#